data_73cc9629dd73fba23204491200ed83c9
#
_entry.id   73cc9629dd73fba23204491200ed83c9
#
_cell.length_a   1.000
_cell.length_b   1.000
_cell.length_c   1.000
_cell.angle_alpha   90.00
_cell.angle_beta   90.00
_cell.angle_gamma   90.00
#
_symmetry.space_group_name_H-M   'P 1'
#
loop_
_entity.id
_entity.type
_entity.pdbx_description
1 polymer ?
#
loop_
_entity_poly.entity_id
_entity_poly.type
_entity_poly.pdbx_seq_one_letter_code
_entity_poly.pdbx_strand_id
1 'polypeptide(L)'
;MRLRFFDSIKEFSHQFIAKLTDLDGLRAIAFVAFDEVSSETLGVVWLYCDPVNETGEYAILLRSDLKGRGLGWALMQLIIEYAKSKDLKQMCGQILQENAVMLKMCRELGFKVVTDAQDGSVCDVTLML
;
A
#
# COMPACT_ATOMS: atom_id res chain seq x y z
N MET A 1 -9.13 6.92 12.08
CA MET A 1 -9.95 7.26 10.88
C MET A 1 -10.43 5.99 10.20
N ARG A 2 -11.69 5.97 9.83
CA ARG A 2 -12.29 4.83 9.13
C ARG A 2 -12.77 5.30 7.76
N LEU A 3 -12.40 4.55 6.71
CA LEU A 3 -12.79 4.86 5.34
C LEU A 3 -13.48 3.64 4.73
N ARG A 4 -14.46 3.88 3.88
CA ARG A 4 -15.19 2.81 3.19
C ARG A 4 -14.76 2.74 1.74
N PHE A 5 -14.50 1.52 1.27
CA PHE A 5 -13.98 1.29 -0.07
C PHE A 5 -15.03 0.82 -1.07
N PHE A 6 -16.23 0.51 -0.64
CA PHE A 6 -17.17 -0.18 -1.53
C PHE A 6 -17.47 0.59 -2.81
N ASP A 7 -17.31 1.91 -2.80
CA ASP A 7 -17.47 2.72 -4.03
C ASP A 7 -16.30 2.57 -4.99
N SER A 8 -15.13 2.25 -4.46
CA SER A 8 -13.90 2.09 -5.25
C SER A 8 -13.63 0.65 -5.67
N ILE A 9 -14.24 -0.33 -4.97
CA ILE A 9 -14.00 -1.76 -5.17
C ILE A 9 -15.32 -2.43 -5.52
N LYS A 10 -15.70 -2.32 -6.79
CA LYS A 10 -17.01 -2.81 -7.24
C LYS A 10 -17.07 -4.33 -7.43
N GLU A 11 -15.92 -4.99 -7.53
CA GLU A 11 -15.86 -6.44 -7.67
C GLU A 11 -16.18 -7.18 -6.38
N PHE A 12 -16.17 -6.51 -5.24
CA PHE A 12 -16.44 -7.15 -3.95
C PHE A 12 -17.92 -7.11 -3.65
N SER A 13 -18.43 -8.23 -3.15
CA SER A 13 -19.85 -8.38 -2.81
C SER A 13 -20.21 -7.81 -1.45
N HIS A 14 -19.23 -7.39 -0.65
CA HIS A 14 -19.42 -6.85 0.68
C HIS A 14 -18.53 -5.63 0.90
N GLN A 15 -18.83 -4.86 1.93
CA GLN A 15 -18.15 -3.61 2.23
C GLN A 15 -16.86 -3.84 2.98
N PHE A 16 -15.88 -3.00 2.69
CA PHE A 16 -14.59 -2.97 3.39
C PHE A 16 -14.44 -1.65 4.11
N ILE A 17 -13.80 -1.71 5.25
CA ILE A 17 -13.45 -0.53 6.03
C ILE A 17 -11.95 -0.52 6.22
N ALA A 18 -11.34 0.65 5.98
CA ALA A 18 -9.94 0.85 6.32
C ALA A 18 -9.84 1.68 7.58
N LYS A 19 -8.97 1.29 8.48
CA LYS A 19 -8.70 2.00 9.70
C LYS A 19 -7.26 2.48 9.69
N LEU A 20 -7.07 3.79 9.91
CA LEU A 20 -5.75 4.35 10.11
C LEU A 20 -5.28 4.01 11.51
N THR A 21 -4.12 3.38 11.60
CA THR A 21 -3.49 3.04 12.88
C THR A 21 -2.14 3.73 12.97
N ASP A 22 -1.96 4.50 14.02
CA ASP A 22 -0.69 5.13 14.32
C ASP A 22 0.15 4.17 15.13
N LEU A 23 1.39 3.91 14.69
CA LEU A 23 2.28 3.00 15.39
C LEU A 23 3.14 3.80 16.35
N ASP A 24 2.82 3.71 17.64
CA ASP A 24 3.45 4.47 18.70
C ASP A 24 4.98 4.39 18.69
N GLY A 25 5.61 5.57 18.85
CA GLY A 25 7.04 5.68 18.94
C GLY A 25 7.78 5.51 17.63
N LEU A 26 7.07 5.17 16.55
CA LEU A 26 7.63 5.04 15.22
C LEU A 26 6.98 6.09 14.32
N ARG A 27 7.72 6.58 13.33
CA ARG A 27 7.16 7.51 12.33
C ARG A 27 6.48 6.69 11.24
N ALA A 28 5.50 5.90 11.66
CA ALA A 28 4.86 4.92 10.81
C ALA A 28 3.35 4.92 11.05
N ILE A 29 2.61 4.64 9.99
CA ILE A 29 1.16 4.44 10.07
C ILE A 29 0.78 3.21 9.25
N ALA A 30 -0.39 2.68 9.54
CA ALA A 30 -0.94 1.58 8.78
C ALA A 30 -2.41 1.81 8.49
N PHE A 31 -2.83 1.45 7.28
CA PHE A 31 -4.25 1.29 6.96
C PHE A 31 -4.56 -0.20 6.96
N VAL A 32 -5.50 -0.59 7.78
CA VAL A 32 -5.95 -1.98 7.87
C VAL A 32 -7.31 -2.08 7.20
N ALA A 33 -7.42 -2.94 6.20
CA ALA A 33 -8.70 -3.24 5.56
C ALA A 33 -9.28 -4.49 6.18
N PHE A 34 -10.54 -4.45 6.57
CA PHE A 34 -11.20 -5.60 7.15
C PHE A 34 -12.64 -5.70 6.66
N ASP A 35 -13.17 -6.93 6.73
CA ASP A 35 -14.55 -7.19 6.36
C ASP A 35 -15.47 -6.58 7.42
N GLU A 36 -16.43 -5.78 7.00
CA GLU A 36 -17.33 -5.08 7.92
C GLU A 36 -18.23 -6.03 8.70
N VAL A 37 -18.56 -7.18 8.13
CA VAL A 37 -19.45 -8.15 8.74
C VAL A 37 -18.70 -9.13 9.65
N SER A 38 -17.64 -9.74 9.13
CA SER A 38 -16.91 -10.79 9.88
C SER A 38 -15.78 -10.23 10.74
N SER A 39 -15.36 -8.99 10.52
CA SER A 39 -14.20 -8.35 11.15
C SER A 39 -12.86 -9.00 10.81
N GLU A 40 -12.81 -9.86 9.79
CA GLU A 40 -11.56 -10.46 9.34
C GLU A 40 -10.68 -9.43 8.65
N THR A 41 -9.38 -9.46 8.95
CA THR A 41 -8.40 -8.61 8.28
C THR A 41 -8.16 -9.12 6.86
N LEU A 42 -8.34 -8.24 5.88
CA LEU A 42 -8.20 -8.56 4.47
C LEU A 42 -6.88 -8.10 3.88
N GLY A 43 -6.33 -7.05 4.43
CA GLY A 43 -5.06 -6.53 3.97
C GLY A 43 -4.59 -5.38 4.84
N VAL A 44 -3.31 -5.08 4.74
CA VAL A 44 -2.68 -3.99 5.49
C VAL A 44 -1.66 -3.32 4.57
N VAL A 45 -1.60 -2.00 4.62
CA VAL A 45 -0.53 -1.24 3.98
C VAL A 45 0.10 -0.33 5.04
N TRP A 46 1.44 -0.33 5.09
CA TRP A 46 2.22 0.48 6.04
C TRP A 46 2.97 1.56 5.30
N LEU A 47 3.26 2.64 6.01
CA LEU A 47 4.16 3.68 5.55
C LEU A 47 5.08 4.07 6.71
N TYR A 48 6.39 3.93 6.48
CA TYR A 48 7.43 4.33 7.42
C TYR A 48 8.10 5.57 6.88
N CYS A 49 8.04 6.67 7.64
CA CYS A 49 8.61 7.94 7.20
C CYS A 49 10.01 8.09 7.77
N ASP A 50 10.94 8.64 6.98
CA ASP A 50 12.28 8.94 7.47
C ASP A 50 12.24 10.11 8.48
N PRO A 51 13.34 10.34 9.23
CA PRO A 51 13.36 11.37 10.28
C PRO A 51 13.10 12.79 9.77
N VAL A 52 13.38 13.07 8.50
CA VAL A 52 13.15 14.40 7.92
C VAL A 52 11.86 14.48 7.12
N ASN A 53 11.06 13.41 7.10
CA ASN A 53 9.78 13.31 6.40
C ASN A 53 9.86 13.59 4.89
N GLU A 54 10.96 13.20 4.26
CA GLU A 54 11.09 13.38 2.81
C GLU A 54 10.75 12.12 2.03
N THR A 55 11.06 10.95 2.60
CA THR A 55 10.82 9.66 1.95
C THR A 55 9.98 8.77 2.85
N GLY A 56 8.96 8.16 2.28
CA GLY A 56 8.18 7.13 2.94
C GLY A 56 8.45 5.77 2.30
N GLU A 57 8.75 4.77 3.12
CA GLU A 57 8.87 3.39 2.66
C GLU A 57 7.57 2.66 2.95
N TYR A 58 6.96 2.08 1.94
CA TYR A 58 5.71 1.36 2.10
C TYR A 58 5.92 -0.15 2.09
N ALA A 59 4.99 -0.86 2.71
CA ALA A 59 4.87 -2.31 2.60
C ALA A 59 3.38 -2.63 2.57
N ILE A 60 3.01 -3.67 1.83
CA ILE A 60 1.62 -4.08 1.70
C ILE A 60 1.51 -5.59 1.84
N LEU A 61 0.48 -6.03 2.54
CA LEU A 61 0.16 -7.44 2.70
C LEU A 61 -1.32 -7.64 2.44
N LEU A 62 -1.63 -8.56 1.54
CA LEU A 62 -3.02 -8.90 1.18
C LEU A 62 -3.27 -10.36 1.44
N ARG A 63 -4.49 -10.67 1.86
CA ARG A 63 -4.94 -12.06 1.92
C ARG A 63 -4.91 -12.64 0.51
N SER A 64 -4.34 -13.85 0.36
CA SER A 64 -4.01 -14.40 -0.96
C SER A 64 -5.23 -14.65 -1.86
N ASP A 65 -6.38 -14.95 -1.28
CA ASP A 65 -7.61 -15.16 -2.04
C ASP A 65 -8.22 -13.86 -2.58
N LEU A 66 -7.71 -12.70 -2.15
CA LEU A 66 -8.21 -11.40 -2.57
C LEU A 66 -7.30 -10.70 -3.58
N LYS A 67 -6.16 -11.30 -3.93
CA LYS A 67 -5.25 -10.72 -4.90
C LYS A 67 -5.93 -10.60 -6.27
N GLY A 68 -5.69 -9.48 -6.95
CA GLY A 68 -6.27 -9.22 -8.25
C GLY A 68 -7.71 -8.73 -8.22
N ARG A 69 -8.27 -8.44 -7.05
CA ARG A 69 -9.67 -8.04 -6.90
C ARG A 69 -9.86 -6.55 -6.54
N GLY A 70 -8.82 -5.75 -6.71
CA GLY A 70 -8.90 -4.31 -6.51
C GLY A 70 -8.59 -3.82 -5.11
N LEU A 71 -8.48 -4.69 -4.11
CA LEU A 71 -8.18 -4.27 -2.74
C LEU A 71 -6.77 -3.69 -2.63
N GLY A 72 -5.79 -4.32 -3.28
CA GLY A 72 -4.42 -3.80 -3.29
C GLY A 72 -4.34 -2.43 -3.91
N TRP A 73 -5.05 -2.21 -5.02
CA TRP A 73 -5.12 -0.91 -5.68
C TRP A 73 -5.68 0.15 -4.73
N ALA A 74 -6.79 -0.15 -4.04
CA ALA A 74 -7.42 0.78 -3.12
C ALA A 74 -6.50 1.13 -1.95
N LEU A 75 -5.82 0.13 -1.36
CA LEU A 75 -4.88 0.36 -0.27
C LEU A 75 -3.69 1.20 -0.72
N MET A 76 -3.16 0.94 -1.91
CA MET A 76 -2.06 1.72 -2.46
C MET A 76 -2.50 3.18 -2.71
N GLN A 77 -3.68 3.39 -3.24
CA GLN A 77 -4.20 4.75 -3.41
C GLN A 77 -4.33 5.49 -2.08
N LEU A 78 -4.80 4.82 -1.05
CA LEU A 78 -4.91 5.41 0.28
C LEU A 78 -3.56 5.83 0.84
N ILE A 79 -2.55 4.96 0.75
CA ILE A 79 -1.24 5.28 1.32
C ILE A 79 -0.55 6.39 0.52
N ILE A 80 -0.76 6.43 -0.80
CA ILE A 80 -0.24 7.51 -1.65
C ILE A 80 -0.88 8.84 -1.27
N GLU A 81 -2.21 8.87 -1.11
CA GLU A 81 -2.91 10.08 -0.71
C GLU A 81 -2.45 10.56 0.68
N TYR A 82 -2.26 9.64 1.60
CA TYR A 82 -1.75 9.97 2.93
C TYR A 82 -0.34 10.57 2.84
N ALA A 83 0.54 9.95 2.05
CA ALA A 83 1.90 10.44 1.87
C ALA A 83 1.92 11.86 1.32
N LYS A 84 1.07 12.13 0.33
CA LYS A 84 0.94 13.48 -0.22
C LYS A 84 0.45 14.48 0.83
N SER A 85 -0.49 14.07 1.67
CA SER A 85 -1.04 14.94 2.72
C SER A 85 0.01 15.31 3.77
N LYS A 86 1.07 14.52 3.90
CA LYS A 86 2.18 14.75 4.83
C LYS A 86 3.36 15.44 4.18
N ASP A 87 3.21 15.90 2.94
CA ASP A 87 4.25 16.60 2.18
C ASP A 87 5.51 15.79 1.96
N LEU A 88 5.39 14.46 1.90
CA LEU A 88 6.50 13.60 1.53
C LEU A 88 6.86 13.85 0.07
N LYS A 89 8.15 13.79 -0.24
CA LYS A 89 8.63 14.04 -1.60
C LYS A 89 8.57 12.80 -2.46
N GLN A 90 8.78 11.63 -1.86
CA GLN A 90 8.73 10.37 -2.59
C GLN A 90 8.30 9.23 -1.69
N MET A 91 7.86 8.17 -2.33
CA MET A 91 7.48 6.92 -1.68
C MET A 91 8.21 5.78 -2.37
N CYS A 92 8.79 4.87 -1.60
CA CYS A 92 9.55 3.76 -2.15
C CYS A 92 9.17 2.45 -1.49
N GLY A 93 9.58 1.35 -2.11
CA GLY A 93 9.35 0.02 -1.58
C GLY A 93 10.16 -1.01 -2.32
N GLN A 94 10.08 -2.25 -1.86
CA GLN A 94 10.74 -3.38 -2.50
C GLN A 94 9.71 -4.45 -2.80
N ILE A 95 9.78 -5.02 -4.00
CA ILE A 95 8.83 -6.03 -4.47
C ILE A 95 9.63 -7.17 -5.06
N LEU A 96 9.26 -8.40 -4.73
CA LEU A 96 9.89 -9.57 -5.32
C LEU A 96 9.67 -9.57 -6.84
N GLN A 97 10.72 -9.89 -7.58
CA GLN A 97 10.70 -9.95 -9.04
C GLN A 97 9.57 -10.87 -9.55
N GLU A 98 9.30 -11.93 -8.83
CA GLU A 98 8.25 -12.89 -9.19
C GLU A 98 6.83 -12.38 -8.97
N ASN A 99 6.67 -11.27 -8.23
CA ASN A 99 5.34 -10.70 -7.95
C ASN A 99 4.91 -9.80 -9.10
N ALA A 100 4.55 -10.42 -10.22
CA ALA A 100 4.19 -9.69 -11.44
C ALA A 100 2.96 -8.81 -11.27
N VAL A 101 2.00 -9.24 -10.46
CA VAL A 101 0.75 -8.47 -10.23
C VAL A 101 1.06 -7.15 -9.54
N MET A 102 1.87 -7.20 -8.48
CA MET A 102 2.25 -5.98 -7.74
C MET A 102 3.12 -5.05 -8.59
N LEU A 103 4.06 -5.61 -9.35
CA LEU A 103 4.92 -4.82 -10.24
C LEU A 103 4.09 -4.09 -11.31
N LYS A 104 3.11 -4.78 -11.89
CA LYS A 104 2.21 -4.17 -12.87
C LYS A 104 1.42 -3.03 -12.24
N MET A 105 0.88 -3.25 -11.05
CA MET A 105 0.12 -2.23 -10.33
C MET A 105 0.98 -1.00 -10.03
N CYS A 106 2.23 -1.21 -9.60
CA CYS A 106 3.15 -0.10 -9.34
C CYS A 106 3.43 0.72 -10.60
N ARG A 107 3.63 0.05 -11.73
CA ARG A 107 3.81 0.75 -13.00
C ARG A 107 2.59 1.56 -13.38
N GLU A 108 1.41 1.00 -13.20
CA GLU A 108 0.14 1.69 -13.50
C GLU A 108 -0.08 2.89 -12.58
N LEU A 109 0.40 2.81 -11.33
CA LEU A 109 0.33 3.92 -10.38
C LEU A 109 1.40 4.99 -10.61
N GLY A 110 2.35 4.75 -11.50
CA GLY A 110 3.38 5.71 -11.84
C GLY A 110 4.72 5.48 -11.15
N PHE A 111 4.90 4.37 -10.46
CA PHE A 111 6.18 4.03 -9.84
C PHE A 111 7.22 3.70 -10.90
N LYS A 112 8.43 4.14 -10.67
CA LYS A 112 9.60 3.68 -11.42
C LYS A 112 10.05 2.35 -10.83
N VAL A 113 10.25 1.35 -11.66
CA VAL A 113 10.62 -0.01 -11.23
C VAL A 113 12.03 -0.30 -11.73
N VAL A 114 12.94 -0.65 -10.80
CA VAL A 114 14.33 -0.95 -11.13
C VAL A 114 14.74 -2.24 -10.41
N THR A 115 15.36 -3.17 -11.13
CA THR A 115 15.89 -4.37 -10.50
C THR A 115 17.04 -4.00 -9.56
N ASP A 116 17.04 -4.56 -8.35
CA ASP A 116 18.07 -4.27 -7.37
C ASP A 116 19.43 -4.76 -7.87
N ALA A 117 20.44 -3.91 -7.78
CA ALA A 117 21.78 -4.22 -8.30
C ALA A 117 22.49 -5.32 -7.51
N GLN A 118 22.14 -5.49 -6.24
CA GLN A 118 22.76 -6.48 -5.36
C GLN A 118 21.98 -7.76 -5.28
N ASP A 119 20.66 -7.70 -5.50
CA ASP A 119 19.78 -8.86 -5.44
C ASP A 119 18.79 -8.81 -6.60
N GLY A 120 19.06 -9.58 -7.64
CA GLY A 120 18.21 -9.64 -8.83
C GLY A 120 16.82 -10.21 -8.60
N SER A 121 16.54 -10.79 -7.43
CA SER A 121 15.21 -11.30 -7.09
C SER A 121 14.28 -10.21 -6.55
N VAL A 122 14.79 -8.99 -6.37
CA VAL A 122 14.05 -7.86 -5.80
C VAL A 122 14.06 -6.70 -6.77
N CYS A 123 12.92 -6.02 -6.86
CA CYS A 123 12.79 -4.75 -7.58
C CYS A 123 12.58 -3.61 -6.59
N ASP A 124 13.31 -2.51 -6.79
CA ASP A 124 13.08 -1.28 -6.06
C ASP A 124 12.06 -0.43 -6.83
N VAL A 125 11.05 0.05 -6.15
CA VAL A 125 10.01 0.88 -6.75
C VAL A 125 9.98 2.24 -6.07
N THR A 126 9.83 3.30 -6.84
CA THR A 126 9.86 4.68 -6.34
C THR A 126 8.81 5.51 -7.05
N LEU A 127 8.02 6.25 -6.27
CA LEU A 127 7.03 7.19 -6.78
C LEU A 127 7.36 8.58 -6.28
N MET A 128 7.54 9.52 -7.21
CA MET A 128 7.68 10.93 -6.86
C MET A 128 6.30 11.52 -6.59
N LEU A 129 6.13 12.14 -5.45
CA LEU A 129 4.84 12.64 -5.00
C LEU A 129 4.59 14.10 -5.37
#